data_0faebeeb24fb6137d4aa417305f87af5
#
_entry.id   0faebeeb24fb6137d4aa417305f87af5
#
_cell.length_a   1.000
_cell.length_b   1.000
_cell.length_c   1.000
_cell.angle_alpha   90.00
_cell.angle_beta   90.00
_cell.angle_gamma   90.00
#
_symmetry.space_group_name_H-M   'P 1'
#
loop_
_entity.id
_entity.type
_entity.pdbx_description
1 polymer ?
#
loop_
_entity_poly.entity_id
_entity_poly.type
_entity_poly.pdbx_seq_one_letter_code
_entity_poly.pdbx_strand_id
1 'polypeptide(L)'
;MLVSAGSVSQMERYVRAGASAVLIGEARFGMRLPGDIPESQIEEAIKRAHELGAKAYVSMNKLFRNEELAALPDYIRLVANAGADAIVFGDPALLLNVREVAPGIPLHWNAEMTGTNSAAAAYWGRKGAVRAVLARELNEEEIIGFKRQTQLEVQVQVHGATNIYHSYRNLLQSYMDHLGKAARLVDLGEDRGLYLVEAERPDERLPVYEDANGTHVMSADDICLLEALPELLAAGVDSLFVEPLLKSEEYNETVLRAYRSAIDRWFADPDGYELDERALDEIHALQPSDRELSFGFLYKEQVY
;
A
#
# COMPACT_ATOMS: atom_id res chain seq x y z
N MET A 1 7.56 7.66 6.55
CA MET A 1 6.17 7.18 6.53
C MET A 1 5.58 7.42 5.14
N LEU A 2 4.99 6.41 4.54
CA LEU A 2 4.42 6.39 3.20
C LEU A 2 2.90 6.16 3.28
N VAL A 3 2.14 6.82 2.42
CA VAL A 3 0.70 6.63 2.26
C VAL A 3 0.33 6.69 0.78
N SER A 4 -0.68 5.95 0.32
CA SER A 4 -1.20 6.14 -1.03
C SER A 4 -2.23 7.28 -1.08
N ALA A 5 -2.36 7.92 -2.24
CA ALA A 5 -3.30 9.01 -2.45
C ALA A 5 -3.94 8.93 -3.84
N GLY A 6 -5.25 9.17 -3.91
CA GLY A 6 -6.03 9.08 -5.14
C GLY A 6 -6.32 10.43 -5.81
N SER A 7 -5.85 11.53 -5.22
CA SER A 7 -5.94 12.86 -5.81
C SER A 7 -4.85 13.78 -5.26
N VAL A 8 -4.56 14.86 -5.99
CA VAL A 8 -3.59 15.88 -5.53
C VAL A 8 -4.04 16.52 -4.21
N SER A 9 -5.33 16.80 -4.06
CA SER A 9 -5.88 17.37 -2.81
C SER A 9 -5.70 16.43 -1.62
N GLN A 10 -6.01 15.15 -1.79
CA GLN A 10 -5.82 14.13 -0.76
C GLN A 10 -4.34 13.97 -0.40
N MET A 11 -3.46 13.93 -1.40
CA MET A 11 -2.02 13.89 -1.20
C MET A 11 -1.52 15.07 -0.35
N GLU A 12 -1.94 16.30 -0.65
CA GLU A 12 -1.57 17.48 0.14
C GLU A 12 -1.98 17.37 1.61
N ARG A 13 -3.19 16.90 1.86
CA ARG A 13 -3.71 16.69 3.22
C ARG A 13 -2.87 15.68 3.97
N TYR A 14 -2.53 14.56 3.34
CA TYR A 14 -1.76 13.48 3.95
C TYR A 14 -0.30 13.91 4.24
N VAL A 15 0.32 14.67 3.35
CA VAL A 15 1.66 15.23 3.61
C VAL A 15 1.62 16.20 4.80
N ARG A 16 0.62 17.09 4.87
CA ARG A 16 0.44 17.98 6.02
C ARG A 16 0.12 17.23 7.32
N ALA A 17 -0.49 16.06 7.24
CA ALA A 17 -0.74 15.18 8.37
C ALA A 17 0.52 14.39 8.83
N GLY A 18 1.64 14.49 8.09
CA GLY A 18 2.93 13.93 8.51
C GLY A 18 3.50 12.82 7.61
N ALA A 19 2.87 12.52 6.47
CA ALA A 19 3.48 11.63 5.49
C ALA A 19 4.74 12.26 4.90
N SER A 20 5.83 11.50 4.81
CA SER A 20 7.09 11.94 4.21
C SER A 20 7.30 11.40 2.79
N ALA A 21 6.39 10.52 2.34
CA ALA A 21 6.32 10.02 0.99
C ALA A 21 4.87 9.70 0.62
N VAL A 22 4.55 9.81 -0.65
CA VAL A 22 3.24 9.49 -1.20
C VAL A 22 3.37 8.48 -2.33
N LEU A 23 2.43 7.52 -2.38
CA LEU A 23 2.27 6.59 -3.49
C LEU A 23 1.07 7.04 -4.32
N ILE A 24 1.31 7.40 -5.55
CA ILE A 24 0.31 7.90 -6.50
C ILE A 24 0.32 7.05 -7.77
N GLY A 25 -0.67 7.19 -8.62
CA GLY A 25 -0.66 6.51 -9.91
C GLY A 25 -2.00 6.55 -10.61
N GLU A 26 -2.01 5.91 -11.77
CA GLU A 26 -3.18 5.74 -12.63
C GLU A 26 -3.61 4.27 -12.61
N ALA A 27 -4.91 4.00 -12.52
CA ALA A 27 -5.49 2.65 -12.48
C ALA A 27 -5.13 1.78 -13.70
N ARG A 28 -4.75 2.41 -14.81
CA ARG A 28 -4.22 1.73 -15.99
C ARG A 28 -2.92 0.98 -15.72
N PHE A 29 -2.07 1.48 -14.80
CA PHE A 29 -0.74 0.92 -14.52
C PHE A 29 -0.60 0.41 -13.08
N GLY A 30 -1.38 0.94 -12.14
CA GLY A 30 -1.36 0.57 -10.73
C GLY A 30 -2.66 -0.08 -10.26
N MET A 31 -2.60 -0.81 -9.17
CA MET A 31 -3.74 -1.44 -8.50
C MET A 31 -3.85 -0.98 -7.07
N ARG A 32 -5.10 -1.01 -6.53
CA ARG A 32 -5.39 -0.68 -5.13
C ARG A 32 -4.88 0.70 -4.73
N LEU A 33 -5.21 1.67 -5.55
CA LEU A 33 -5.02 3.08 -5.25
C LEU A 33 -6.36 3.65 -4.75
N PRO A 34 -6.36 4.58 -3.78
CA PRO A 34 -7.60 5.15 -3.23
C PRO A 34 -8.30 6.14 -4.17
N GLY A 35 -7.91 6.14 -5.41
CA GLY A 35 -8.42 6.97 -6.50
C GLY A 35 -7.49 6.90 -7.69
N ASP A 36 -7.69 7.77 -8.67
CA ASP A 36 -6.99 7.76 -9.94
C ASP A 36 -6.41 9.15 -10.24
N ILE A 37 -5.08 9.24 -10.30
CA ILE A 37 -4.38 10.45 -10.78
C ILE A 37 -4.01 10.19 -12.24
N PRO A 38 -4.75 10.78 -13.19
CA PRO A 38 -4.55 10.51 -14.60
C PRO A 38 -3.19 11.01 -15.09
N GLU A 39 -2.70 10.41 -16.18
CA GLU A 39 -1.43 10.74 -16.81
C GLU A 39 -1.23 12.26 -16.97
N SER A 40 -2.29 13.01 -17.32
CA SER A 40 -2.26 14.46 -17.47
C SER A 40 -1.99 15.26 -16.20
N GLN A 41 -2.13 14.65 -15.02
CA GLN A 41 -1.92 15.30 -13.72
C GLN A 41 -0.72 14.74 -12.97
N ILE A 42 -0.08 13.67 -13.45
CA ILE A 42 0.98 12.98 -12.72
C ILE A 42 2.21 13.88 -12.48
N GLU A 43 2.58 14.70 -13.45
CA GLU A 43 3.70 15.64 -13.34
C GLU A 43 3.40 16.71 -12.27
N GLU A 44 2.21 17.28 -12.28
CA GLU A 44 1.75 18.25 -11.28
C GLU A 44 1.74 17.62 -9.86
N ALA A 45 1.24 16.39 -9.74
CA ALA A 45 1.20 15.68 -8.47
C ALA A 45 2.60 15.45 -7.88
N ILE A 46 3.55 15.00 -8.70
CA ILE A 46 4.95 14.80 -8.30
C ILE A 46 5.58 16.12 -7.85
N LYS A 47 5.46 17.16 -8.66
CA LYS A 47 5.98 18.49 -8.35
C LYS A 47 5.39 18.99 -7.03
N ARG A 48 4.10 18.83 -6.85
CA ARG A 48 3.39 19.30 -5.65
C ARG A 48 3.81 18.55 -4.39
N ALA A 49 4.05 17.24 -4.49
CA ALA A 49 4.62 16.46 -3.38
C ALA A 49 5.99 17.02 -2.96
N HIS A 50 6.87 17.29 -3.94
CA HIS A 50 8.20 17.86 -3.69
C HIS A 50 8.13 19.27 -3.08
N GLU A 51 7.24 20.14 -3.55
CA GLU A 51 7.01 21.47 -2.96
C GLU A 51 6.62 21.41 -1.47
N LEU A 52 5.94 20.34 -1.08
CA LEU A 52 5.56 20.07 0.31
C LEU A 52 6.65 19.31 1.09
N GLY A 53 7.78 18.99 0.48
CA GLY A 53 8.90 18.28 1.10
C GLY A 53 8.74 16.77 1.20
N ALA A 54 7.75 16.19 0.50
CA ALA A 54 7.53 14.75 0.45
C ALA A 54 8.10 14.12 -0.82
N LYS A 55 8.48 12.84 -0.74
CA LYS A 55 8.82 12.02 -1.90
C LYS A 55 7.57 11.56 -2.63
N ALA A 56 7.67 11.42 -3.96
CA ALA A 56 6.61 10.90 -4.81
C ALA A 56 7.02 9.58 -5.46
N TYR A 57 6.33 8.51 -5.12
CA TYR A 57 6.48 7.20 -5.76
C TYR A 57 5.30 6.93 -6.67
N VAL A 58 5.55 6.33 -7.83
CA VAL A 58 4.48 6.01 -8.78
C VAL A 58 4.22 4.51 -8.79
N SER A 59 2.96 4.15 -8.55
CA SER A 59 2.53 2.74 -8.57
C SER A 59 2.35 2.24 -10.00
N MET A 60 3.09 1.19 -10.34
CA MET A 60 2.95 0.41 -11.56
C MET A 60 3.01 -1.08 -11.18
N ASN A 61 2.26 -1.46 -10.15
CA ASN A 61 2.38 -2.73 -9.43
C ASN A 61 1.48 -3.85 -9.98
N LYS A 62 0.74 -3.62 -11.05
CA LYS A 62 -0.08 -4.69 -11.67
C LYS A 62 0.77 -5.64 -12.53
N LEU A 63 0.21 -6.81 -12.83
CA LEU A 63 0.72 -7.70 -13.88
C LEU A 63 0.11 -7.28 -15.21
N PHE A 64 0.96 -7.04 -16.21
CA PHE A 64 0.52 -6.50 -17.50
C PHE A 64 0.19 -7.59 -18.50
N ARG A 65 -0.89 -7.40 -19.27
CA ARG A 65 -1.19 -8.22 -20.42
C ARG A 65 -0.41 -7.72 -21.65
N ASN A 66 -0.24 -8.59 -22.65
CA ASN A 66 0.56 -8.25 -23.83
C ASN A 66 0.08 -6.98 -24.55
N GLU A 67 -1.22 -6.75 -24.61
CA GLU A 67 -1.83 -5.55 -25.21
C GLU A 67 -1.53 -4.26 -24.43
N GLU A 68 -1.19 -4.36 -23.14
CA GLU A 68 -0.88 -3.22 -22.28
C GLU A 68 0.59 -2.80 -22.35
N LEU A 69 1.49 -3.73 -22.74
CA LEU A 69 2.93 -3.49 -22.75
C LEU A 69 3.37 -2.32 -23.63
N ALA A 70 2.66 -2.09 -24.74
CA ALA A 70 2.99 -1.01 -25.69
C ALA A 70 2.90 0.39 -25.08
N ALA A 71 2.12 0.58 -24.01
CA ALA A 71 1.96 1.86 -23.34
C ALA A 71 3.03 2.13 -22.27
N LEU A 72 3.74 1.10 -21.80
CA LEU A 72 4.70 1.22 -20.69
C LEU A 72 5.85 2.20 -20.98
N PRO A 73 6.52 2.15 -22.14
CA PRO A 73 7.68 3.00 -22.39
C PRO A 73 7.37 4.49 -22.27
N ASP A 74 6.23 4.93 -22.77
CA ASP A 74 5.89 6.35 -22.78
C ASP A 74 5.50 6.84 -21.38
N TYR A 75 4.72 6.05 -20.64
CA TYR A 75 4.36 6.38 -19.26
C TYR A 75 5.59 6.37 -18.34
N ILE A 76 6.50 5.39 -18.48
CA ILE A 76 7.75 5.35 -17.72
C ILE A 76 8.59 6.61 -17.99
N ARG A 77 8.73 7.04 -19.26
CA ARG A 77 9.44 8.28 -19.59
C ARG A 77 8.78 9.50 -18.97
N LEU A 78 7.46 9.60 -19.03
CA LEU A 78 6.70 10.68 -18.39
C LEU A 78 7.01 10.75 -16.89
N VAL A 79 6.84 9.64 -16.17
CA VAL A 79 7.07 9.54 -14.74
C VAL A 79 8.52 9.88 -14.36
N ALA A 80 9.49 9.36 -15.11
CA ALA A 80 10.90 9.64 -14.89
C ALA A 80 11.26 11.11 -15.15
N ASN A 81 10.74 11.69 -16.24
CA ASN A 81 10.98 13.09 -16.59
C ASN A 81 10.29 14.06 -15.62
N ALA A 82 9.14 13.68 -15.06
CA ALA A 82 8.47 14.43 -14.00
C ALA A 82 9.24 14.41 -12.66
N GLY A 83 10.28 13.58 -12.55
CA GLY A 83 11.17 13.53 -11.40
C GLY A 83 10.62 12.64 -10.25
N ALA A 84 9.82 11.62 -10.56
CA ALA A 84 9.39 10.66 -9.52
C ALA A 84 10.61 10.06 -8.81
N ASP A 85 10.51 9.92 -7.49
CA ASP A 85 11.60 9.37 -6.66
C ASP A 85 11.77 7.86 -6.82
N ALA A 86 10.71 7.15 -7.21
CA ALA A 86 10.76 5.73 -7.55
C ALA A 86 9.50 5.27 -8.30
N ILE A 87 9.62 4.13 -8.99
CA ILE A 87 8.48 3.34 -9.49
C ILE A 87 8.34 2.10 -8.62
N VAL A 88 7.11 1.84 -8.15
CA VAL A 88 6.75 0.59 -7.45
C VAL A 88 6.26 -0.42 -8.47
N PHE A 89 6.89 -1.58 -8.54
CA PHE A 89 6.63 -2.59 -9.56
C PHE A 89 6.40 -4.00 -9.00
N GLY A 90 5.59 -4.79 -9.71
CA GLY A 90 5.38 -6.22 -9.45
C GLY A 90 5.79 -7.10 -10.64
N ASP A 91 5.57 -6.63 -11.86
CA ASP A 91 5.80 -7.38 -13.10
C ASP A 91 7.26 -7.25 -13.60
N PRO A 92 7.95 -8.37 -13.90
CA PRO A 92 9.27 -8.33 -14.55
C PRO A 92 9.30 -7.57 -15.88
N ALA A 93 8.20 -7.52 -16.62
CA ALA A 93 8.10 -6.77 -17.88
C ALA A 93 8.33 -5.27 -17.65
N LEU A 94 7.86 -4.72 -16.51
CA LEU A 94 8.13 -3.33 -16.17
C LEU A 94 9.63 -3.07 -15.98
N LEU A 95 10.32 -3.95 -15.24
CA LEU A 95 11.77 -3.83 -15.04
C LEU A 95 12.54 -3.77 -16.37
N LEU A 96 12.15 -4.61 -17.34
CA LEU A 96 12.79 -4.61 -18.66
C LEU A 96 12.60 -3.25 -19.38
N ASN A 97 11.37 -2.74 -19.38
CA ASN A 97 11.05 -1.46 -19.98
C ASN A 97 11.78 -0.29 -19.28
N VAL A 98 11.79 -0.26 -17.94
CA VAL A 98 12.50 0.79 -17.19
C VAL A 98 13.98 0.82 -17.54
N ARG A 99 14.63 -0.33 -17.66
CA ARG A 99 16.04 -0.41 -18.03
C ARG A 99 16.34 0.15 -19.40
N GLU A 100 15.40 0.03 -20.33
CA GLU A 100 15.53 0.52 -21.68
C GLU A 100 15.31 2.04 -21.78
N VAL A 101 14.28 2.56 -21.09
CA VAL A 101 13.82 3.95 -21.34
C VAL A 101 14.15 4.92 -20.20
N ALA A 102 14.36 4.46 -18.98
CA ALA A 102 14.66 5.27 -17.81
C ALA A 102 15.54 4.54 -16.78
N PRO A 103 16.76 4.07 -17.15
CA PRO A 103 17.59 3.20 -16.33
C PRO A 103 18.02 3.79 -14.99
N GLY A 104 17.91 5.10 -14.80
CA GLY A 104 18.31 5.81 -13.58
C GLY A 104 17.22 5.94 -12.53
N ILE A 105 15.96 5.61 -12.84
CA ILE A 105 14.89 5.73 -11.86
C ILE A 105 14.95 4.59 -10.83
N PRO A 106 14.88 4.88 -9.50
CA PRO A 106 14.84 3.85 -8.48
C PRO A 106 13.60 2.96 -8.61
N LEU A 107 13.76 1.68 -8.28
CA LEU A 107 12.69 0.68 -8.37
C LEU A 107 12.41 0.09 -6.99
N HIS A 108 11.14 0.11 -6.56
CA HIS A 108 10.67 -0.59 -5.38
C HIS A 108 9.96 -1.88 -5.80
N TRP A 109 10.51 -3.02 -5.41
CA TRP A 109 9.90 -4.30 -5.68
C TRP A 109 8.72 -4.53 -4.74
N ASN A 110 7.52 -4.67 -5.30
CA ASN A 110 6.33 -5.01 -4.57
C ASN A 110 6.26 -6.53 -4.37
N ALA A 111 6.71 -6.98 -3.19
CA ALA A 111 6.78 -8.39 -2.81
C ALA A 111 5.53 -8.90 -2.11
N GLU A 112 4.52 -8.05 -1.89
CA GLU A 112 3.35 -8.35 -1.05
C GLU A 112 2.57 -9.61 -1.46
N MET A 113 2.70 -10.05 -2.70
CA MET A 113 2.01 -11.22 -3.22
C MET A 113 2.90 -12.47 -3.36
N THR A 114 4.24 -12.32 -3.33
CA THR A 114 5.14 -13.41 -3.74
C THR A 114 6.48 -13.45 -3.00
N GLY A 115 6.82 -12.46 -2.19
CA GLY A 115 8.16 -12.31 -1.63
C GLY A 115 8.18 -12.34 -0.11
N THR A 116 8.59 -13.48 0.45
CA THR A 116 8.66 -13.66 1.91
C THR A 116 10.10 -13.91 2.40
N ASN A 117 11.10 -13.90 1.51
CA ASN A 117 12.47 -14.27 1.89
C ASN A 117 13.54 -13.35 1.28
N SER A 118 14.65 -13.23 2.00
CA SER A 118 15.78 -12.38 1.64
C SER A 118 16.51 -12.81 0.36
N ALA A 119 16.43 -14.08 -0.05
CA ALA A 119 17.04 -14.56 -1.28
C ALA A 119 16.33 -13.99 -2.52
N ALA A 120 14.98 -13.89 -2.47
CA ALA A 120 14.20 -13.20 -3.50
C ALA A 120 14.55 -11.71 -3.55
N ALA A 121 14.68 -11.04 -2.39
CA ALA A 121 15.11 -9.64 -2.32
C ALA A 121 16.52 -9.46 -2.93
N ALA A 122 17.47 -10.34 -2.61
CA ALA A 122 18.81 -10.30 -3.19
C ALA A 122 18.80 -10.48 -4.72
N TYR A 123 17.91 -11.35 -5.24
CA TYR A 123 17.72 -11.46 -6.68
C TYR A 123 17.24 -10.15 -7.31
N TRP A 124 16.20 -9.55 -6.77
CA TRP A 124 15.66 -8.30 -7.30
C TRP A 124 16.60 -7.11 -7.10
N GLY A 125 17.37 -7.09 -6.01
CA GLY A 125 18.43 -6.10 -5.80
C GLY A 125 19.50 -6.17 -6.90
N ARG A 126 19.98 -7.37 -7.27
CA ARG A 126 20.86 -7.55 -8.43
C ARG A 126 20.21 -7.12 -9.76
N LYS A 127 18.89 -7.08 -9.80
CA LYS A 127 18.13 -6.60 -10.93
C LYS A 127 17.82 -5.09 -10.85
N GLY A 128 18.29 -4.38 -9.84
CA GLY A 128 18.20 -2.93 -9.72
C GLY A 128 17.07 -2.43 -8.79
N ALA A 129 16.37 -3.30 -8.07
CA ALA A 129 15.49 -2.87 -7.01
C ALA A 129 16.30 -2.29 -5.85
N VAL A 130 15.81 -1.20 -5.25
CA VAL A 130 16.44 -0.55 -4.09
C VAL A 130 15.63 -0.76 -2.81
N ARG A 131 14.35 -1.14 -2.93
CA ARG A 131 13.44 -1.42 -1.81
C ARG A 131 12.61 -2.66 -2.10
N ALA A 132 12.33 -3.44 -1.05
CA ALA A 132 11.36 -4.52 -1.02
C ALA A 132 10.15 -4.12 -0.17
N VAL A 133 8.95 -4.23 -0.75
CA VAL A 133 7.68 -4.16 -0.01
C VAL A 133 7.37 -5.56 0.48
N LEU A 134 7.38 -5.78 1.79
CA LEU A 134 7.22 -7.12 2.36
C LEU A 134 5.79 -7.63 2.25
N ALA A 135 5.68 -8.96 2.17
CA ALA A 135 4.41 -9.65 2.33
C ALA A 135 3.83 -9.40 3.73
N ARG A 136 2.51 -9.34 3.81
CA ARG A 136 1.78 -8.97 5.04
C ARG A 136 1.62 -10.14 5.99
N GLU A 137 1.91 -11.33 5.54
CA GLU A 137 1.87 -12.57 6.32
C GLU A 137 3.10 -12.77 7.20
N LEU A 138 4.15 -11.96 7.03
CA LEU A 138 5.37 -12.09 7.83
C LEU A 138 5.15 -11.64 9.27
N ASN A 139 5.64 -12.44 10.20
CA ASN A 139 5.68 -12.07 11.60
C ASN A 139 6.90 -11.19 11.93
N GLU A 140 7.00 -10.73 13.18
CA GLU A 140 8.06 -9.84 13.63
C GLU A 140 9.46 -10.44 13.42
N GLU A 141 9.66 -11.69 13.81
CA GLU A 141 10.97 -12.38 13.67
C GLU A 141 11.40 -12.48 12.21
N GLU A 142 10.44 -12.78 11.33
CA GLU A 142 10.68 -12.87 9.89
C GLU A 142 11.01 -11.51 9.28
N ILE A 143 10.31 -10.44 9.67
CA ILE A 143 10.59 -9.06 9.24
C ILE A 143 12.01 -8.65 9.68
N ILE A 144 12.35 -8.87 10.96
CA ILE A 144 13.68 -8.57 11.51
C ILE A 144 14.75 -9.40 10.80
N GLY A 145 14.49 -10.70 10.63
CA GLY A 145 15.39 -11.62 9.92
C GLY A 145 15.61 -11.22 8.48
N PHE A 146 14.55 -10.81 7.77
CA PHE A 146 14.62 -10.30 6.41
C PHE A 146 15.49 -9.04 6.34
N LYS A 147 15.22 -8.04 7.22
CA LYS A 147 15.96 -6.78 7.24
C LYS A 147 17.45 -7.00 7.50
N ARG A 148 17.82 -7.89 8.40
CA ARG A 148 19.22 -8.23 8.69
C ARG A 148 19.97 -8.89 7.52
N GLN A 149 19.25 -9.57 6.62
CA GLN A 149 19.82 -10.37 5.53
C GLN A 149 19.76 -9.66 4.17
N THR A 150 19.09 -8.50 4.07
CA THR A 150 18.99 -7.77 2.80
C THR A 150 19.79 -6.47 2.84
N GLN A 151 20.25 -6.04 1.65
CA GLN A 151 20.82 -4.72 1.45
C GLN A 151 19.79 -3.71 0.92
N LEU A 152 18.57 -4.19 0.64
CA LEU A 152 17.49 -3.31 0.20
C LEU A 152 16.87 -2.57 1.38
N GLU A 153 16.29 -1.42 1.10
CA GLU A 153 15.32 -0.84 2.01
C GLU A 153 14.13 -1.79 2.17
N VAL A 154 13.55 -1.83 3.36
CA VAL A 154 12.41 -2.67 3.70
C VAL A 154 11.20 -1.79 4.01
N GLN A 155 10.08 -2.11 3.36
CA GLN A 155 8.79 -1.47 3.61
C GLN A 155 7.81 -2.47 4.22
N VAL A 156 7.16 -2.07 5.31
CA VAL A 156 6.13 -2.85 6.03
C VAL A 156 4.83 -2.05 6.06
N GLN A 157 3.69 -2.70 5.84
CA GLN A 157 2.39 -2.10 6.12
C GLN A 157 2.17 -2.09 7.63
N VAL A 158 1.89 -0.91 8.18
CA VAL A 158 1.71 -0.72 9.62
C VAL A 158 0.28 -0.35 9.99
N HIS A 159 -0.55 0.06 9.02
CA HIS A 159 -1.94 0.41 9.27
C HIS A 159 -2.84 0.15 8.07
N GLY A 160 -4.12 -0.15 8.35
CA GLY A 160 -5.20 -0.25 7.37
C GLY A 160 -5.52 -1.66 6.90
N ALA A 161 -6.46 -1.77 5.96
CA ALA A 161 -6.94 -3.05 5.44
C ALA A 161 -5.88 -3.79 4.62
N THR A 162 -5.87 -5.12 4.71
CA THR A 162 -5.00 -5.98 3.90
C THR A 162 -5.76 -6.55 2.73
N ASN A 163 -5.19 -6.49 1.52
CA ASN A 163 -5.74 -7.25 0.40
C ASN A 163 -5.41 -8.74 0.59
N ILE A 164 -6.43 -9.58 0.73
CA ILE A 164 -6.29 -11.03 0.94
C ILE A 164 -6.52 -11.84 -0.32
N TYR A 165 -7.23 -11.26 -1.31
CA TYR A 165 -7.47 -11.93 -2.58
C TYR A 165 -7.67 -10.91 -3.70
N HIS A 166 -7.14 -11.21 -4.87
CA HIS A 166 -7.35 -10.44 -6.10
C HIS A 166 -7.61 -11.38 -7.28
N SER A 167 -8.54 -10.99 -8.15
CA SER A 167 -8.80 -11.65 -9.42
C SER A 167 -9.01 -10.61 -10.52
N TYR A 168 -8.37 -10.79 -11.66
CA TYR A 168 -8.67 -10.01 -12.87
C TYR A 168 -10.06 -10.25 -13.46
N ARG A 169 -10.82 -11.21 -12.91
CA ARG A 169 -12.20 -11.47 -13.32
C ARG A 169 -13.15 -10.62 -12.49
N ASN A 170 -14.20 -10.14 -13.12
CA ASN A 170 -15.30 -9.44 -12.46
C ASN A 170 -16.24 -10.47 -11.82
N LEU A 171 -15.89 -10.95 -10.63
CA LEU A 171 -16.61 -12.02 -9.93
C LEU A 171 -17.92 -11.53 -9.36
N LEU A 172 -17.97 -10.30 -8.84
CA LEU A 172 -19.21 -9.70 -8.32
C LEU A 172 -20.20 -9.44 -9.46
N GLN A 173 -19.74 -8.88 -10.57
CA GLN A 173 -20.58 -8.68 -11.75
C GLN A 173 -21.13 -10.03 -12.24
N SER A 174 -20.27 -11.03 -12.36
CA SER A 174 -20.68 -12.38 -12.78
C SER A 174 -21.71 -13.00 -11.82
N TYR A 175 -21.56 -12.76 -10.52
CA TYR A 175 -22.51 -13.21 -9.50
C TYR A 175 -23.87 -12.48 -9.62
N MET A 176 -23.85 -11.16 -9.81
CA MET A 176 -25.07 -10.38 -10.02
C MET A 176 -25.81 -10.82 -11.29
N ASP A 177 -25.09 -11.06 -12.37
CA ASP A 177 -25.65 -11.57 -13.63
C ASP A 177 -26.30 -12.95 -13.42
N HIS A 178 -25.66 -13.84 -12.66
CA HIS A 178 -26.21 -15.15 -12.30
C HIS A 178 -27.52 -15.03 -11.50
N LEU A 179 -27.62 -14.04 -10.63
CA LEU A 179 -28.85 -13.75 -9.87
C LEU A 179 -29.94 -13.04 -10.70
N GLY A 180 -29.66 -12.69 -11.96
CA GLY A 180 -30.55 -11.89 -12.79
C GLY A 180 -30.69 -10.44 -12.33
N LYS A 181 -29.73 -9.94 -11.56
CA LYS A 181 -29.67 -8.55 -11.06
C LYS A 181 -28.75 -7.74 -11.96
N ALA A 182 -29.30 -6.69 -12.60
CA ALA A 182 -28.45 -5.75 -13.33
C ALA A 182 -27.62 -4.92 -12.32
N ALA A 183 -26.30 -5.00 -12.45
CA ALA A 183 -25.34 -4.14 -11.74
C ALA A 183 -24.37 -3.53 -12.76
N ARG A 184 -23.92 -2.31 -12.49
CA ARG A 184 -22.84 -1.66 -13.26
C ARG A 184 -21.59 -1.67 -12.41
N LEU A 185 -20.41 -1.57 -13.01
CA LEU A 185 -19.13 -1.54 -12.28
C LEU A 185 -19.13 -0.46 -11.18
N VAL A 186 -19.72 0.70 -11.44
CA VAL A 186 -19.89 1.79 -10.45
C VAL A 186 -20.74 1.40 -9.22
N ASP A 187 -21.60 0.39 -9.35
CA ASP A 187 -22.43 -0.11 -8.25
C ASP A 187 -21.69 -1.15 -7.41
N LEU A 188 -20.47 -1.54 -7.82
CA LEU A 188 -19.62 -2.57 -7.21
C LEU A 188 -18.28 -1.99 -6.68
N GLY A 189 -18.08 -0.67 -6.75
CA GLY A 189 -16.87 0.03 -6.33
C GLY A 189 -16.61 -0.01 -4.82
N GLU A 190 -15.43 0.42 -4.41
CA GLU A 190 -14.96 0.37 -3.02
C GLU A 190 -15.85 1.19 -2.05
N ASP A 191 -16.53 2.22 -2.55
CA ASP A 191 -17.41 3.11 -1.79
C ASP A 191 -18.81 2.52 -1.51
N ARG A 192 -19.08 1.30 -1.99
CA ARG A 192 -20.42 0.67 -1.92
C ARG A 192 -20.65 -0.16 -0.66
N GLY A 193 -19.61 -0.38 0.15
CA GLY A 193 -19.75 -1.13 1.39
C GLY A 193 -20.24 -2.57 1.19
N LEU A 194 -19.77 -3.24 0.13
CA LEU A 194 -20.09 -4.63 -0.15
C LEU A 194 -19.19 -5.55 0.65
N TYR A 195 -19.75 -6.68 1.13
CA TYR A 195 -19.03 -7.66 1.90
C TYR A 195 -19.29 -9.08 1.41
N LEU A 196 -18.25 -9.92 1.48
CA LEU A 196 -18.40 -11.37 1.48
C LEU A 196 -18.53 -11.86 2.93
N VAL A 197 -19.39 -12.85 3.12
CA VAL A 197 -19.60 -13.52 4.43
C VAL A 197 -19.52 -15.02 4.20
N GLU A 198 -18.67 -15.69 4.95
CA GLU A 198 -18.58 -17.14 4.92
C GLU A 198 -19.63 -17.76 5.86
N ALA A 199 -20.27 -18.86 5.44
CA ALA A 199 -21.29 -19.51 6.24
C ALA A 199 -20.73 -20.05 7.57
N GLU A 200 -19.44 -20.42 7.62
CA GLU A 200 -18.74 -20.94 8.78
C GLU A 200 -18.27 -19.83 9.72
N ARG A 201 -18.14 -18.59 9.22
CA ARG A 201 -17.67 -17.39 9.92
C ARG A 201 -18.61 -16.20 9.65
N PRO A 202 -19.87 -16.26 10.12
CA PRO A 202 -20.90 -15.27 9.77
C PRO A 202 -20.63 -13.88 10.35
N ASP A 203 -19.79 -13.78 11.37
CA ASP A 203 -19.42 -12.53 12.02
C ASP A 203 -18.25 -11.82 11.34
N GLU A 204 -17.50 -12.52 10.45
CA GLU A 204 -16.43 -11.93 9.67
C GLU A 204 -16.98 -11.37 8.34
N ARG A 205 -16.88 -10.06 8.19
CA ARG A 205 -17.28 -9.35 6.96
C ARG A 205 -16.04 -8.96 6.17
N LEU A 206 -15.81 -9.61 5.04
CA LEU A 206 -14.69 -9.33 4.15
C LEU A 206 -15.12 -8.27 3.13
N PRO A 207 -14.64 -7.03 3.21
CA PRO A 207 -14.94 -6.01 2.20
C PRO A 207 -14.54 -6.51 0.82
N VAL A 208 -15.42 -6.31 -0.16
CA VAL A 208 -15.20 -6.72 -1.54
C VAL A 208 -15.64 -5.62 -2.49
N TYR A 209 -14.82 -5.34 -3.50
CA TYR A 209 -15.16 -4.38 -4.54
C TYR A 209 -14.59 -4.78 -5.89
N GLU A 210 -15.12 -4.18 -6.94
CA GLU A 210 -14.62 -4.30 -8.31
C GLU A 210 -14.24 -2.94 -8.89
N ASP A 211 -13.13 -2.95 -9.61
CA ASP A 211 -12.67 -1.82 -10.41
C ASP A 211 -12.21 -2.27 -11.81
N ALA A 212 -11.51 -1.41 -12.55
CA ALA A 212 -10.97 -1.74 -13.86
C ALA A 212 -9.93 -2.87 -13.85
N ASN A 213 -9.39 -3.21 -12.68
CA ASN A 213 -8.39 -4.26 -12.47
C ASN A 213 -9.00 -5.57 -11.96
N GLY A 214 -10.33 -5.65 -11.80
CA GLY A 214 -11.05 -6.85 -11.39
C GLY A 214 -11.60 -6.78 -9.98
N THR A 215 -11.69 -7.93 -9.31
CA THR A 215 -12.28 -8.09 -7.98
C THR A 215 -11.19 -8.11 -6.91
N HIS A 216 -11.39 -7.33 -5.86
CA HIS A 216 -10.52 -7.23 -4.68
C HIS A 216 -11.30 -7.64 -3.43
N VAL A 217 -10.70 -8.48 -2.60
CA VAL A 217 -11.24 -8.85 -1.29
C VAL A 217 -10.25 -8.43 -0.23
N MET A 218 -10.73 -7.70 0.76
CA MET A 218 -9.91 -7.13 1.83
C MET A 218 -10.16 -7.86 3.15
N SER A 219 -9.22 -7.75 4.09
CA SER A 219 -9.34 -8.31 5.44
C SER A 219 -10.56 -7.78 6.19
N ALA A 220 -11.13 -8.61 7.08
CA ALA A 220 -12.24 -8.22 7.96
C ALA A 220 -11.81 -7.18 9.00
N ASP A 221 -10.59 -7.29 9.51
CA ASP A 221 -9.94 -6.36 10.42
C ASP A 221 -8.96 -5.42 9.70
N ASP A 222 -8.53 -4.39 10.40
CA ASP A 222 -7.47 -3.48 9.94
C ASP A 222 -6.22 -3.70 10.78
N ILE A 223 -5.06 -3.70 10.12
CA ILE A 223 -3.79 -3.68 10.84
C ILE A 223 -3.65 -2.36 11.59
N CYS A 224 -3.16 -2.41 12.83
CA CYS A 224 -2.69 -1.25 13.59
C CYS A 224 -1.45 -1.66 14.40
N LEU A 225 -0.28 -1.25 13.93
CA LEU A 225 1.01 -1.57 14.57
C LEU A 225 1.59 -0.38 15.33
N LEU A 226 0.74 0.54 15.82
CA LEU A 226 1.20 1.73 16.54
C LEU A 226 1.91 1.36 17.85
N GLU A 227 1.42 0.33 18.55
CA GLU A 227 2.02 -0.20 19.77
C GLU A 227 3.31 -0.98 19.50
N ALA A 228 3.42 -1.64 18.35
CA ALA A 228 4.58 -2.41 17.90
C ALA A 228 5.60 -1.55 17.09
N LEU A 229 5.37 -0.25 17.04
CA LEU A 229 6.23 0.65 16.24
C LEU A 229 7.69 0.66 16.72
N PRO A 230 7.99 0.66 18.04
CA PRO A 230 9.37 0.64 18.54
C PRO A 230 10.20 -0.54 18.04
N GLU A 231 9.62 -1.73 17.97
CA GLU A 231 10.28 -2.96 17.51
C GLU A 231 10.67 -2.84 16.04
N LEU A 232 9.75 -2.33 15.20
CA LEU A 232 10.00 -2.13 13.78
C LEU A 232 11.07 -1.06 13.52
N LEU A 233 11.04 0.04 14.29
CA LEU A 233 12.03 1.11 14.20
C LEU A 233 13.40 0.65 14.70
N ALA A 234 13.46 -0.08 15.81
CA ALA A 234 14.69 -0.67 16.33
C ALA A 234 15.30 -1.70 15.38
N ALA A 235 14.47 -2.46 14.66
CA ALA A 235 14.90 -3.37 13.61
C ALA A 235 15.45 -2.65 12.37
N GLY A 236 15.24 -1.34 12.24
CA GLY A 236 15.69 -0.52 11.12
C GLY A 236 14.82 -0.67 9.87
N VAL A 237 13.51 -0.91 10.03
CA VAL A 237 12.55 -0.86 8.90
C VAL A 237 12.58 0.54 8.30
N ASP A 238 12.78 0.63 6.97
CA ASP A 238 13.06 1.91 6.31
C ASP A 238 11.79 2.68 5.92
N SER A 239 10.69 1.96 5.69
CA SER A 239 9.43 2.55 5.23
C SER A 239 8.24 1.90 5.91
N LEU A 240 7.43 2.73 6.56
CA LEU A 240 6.19 2.36 7.22
C LEU A 240 5.03 2.81 6.32
N PHE A 241 4.22 1.86 5.84
CA PHE A 241 3.13 2.13 4.91
C PHE A 241 1.78 2.13 5.62
N VAL A 242 1.05 3.23 5.47
CA VAL A 242 -0.35 3.36 5.87
C VAL A 242 -1.23 3.13 4.64
N GLU A 243 -2.08 2.10 4.68
CA GLU A 243 -3.05 1.80 3.63
C GLU A 243 -4.34 2.58 3.89
N PRO A 244 -4.69 3.58 3.05
CA PRO A 244 -5.84 4.43 3.29
C PRO A 244 -7.16 3.90 2.70
N LEU A 245 -7.13 2.78 1.96
CA LEU A 245 -8.32 2.21 1.31
C LEU A 245 -9.45 1.91 2.31
N LEU A 246 -10.68 2.10 1.87
CA LEU A 246 -11.90 1.85 2.64
C LEU A 246 -12.06 2.75 3.89
N LYS A 247 -11.32 3.84 3.97
CA LYS A 247 -11.34 4.79 5.10
C LYS A 247 -11.59 6.21 4.64
N SER A 248 -12.17 7.01 5.55
CA SER A 248 -12.33 8.45 5.30
C SER A 248 -10.99 9.19 5.32
N GLU A 249 -10.92 10.33 4.65
CA GLU A 249 -9.72 11.18 4.70
C GLU A 249 -9.41 11.64 6.13
N GLU A 250 -10.43 11.95 6.95
CA GLU A 250 -10.28 12.34 8.35
C GLU A 250 -9.63 11.22 9.19
N TYR A 251 -10.10 9.97 9.01
CA TYR A 251 -9.49 8.81 9.64
C TYR A 251 -8.02 8.70 9.28
N ASN A 252 -7.71 8.73 7.99
CA ASN A 252 -6.34 8.60 7.49
C ASN A 252 -5.41 9.72 8.00
N GLU A 253 -5.89 10.97 8.04
CA GLU A 253 -5.12 12.07 8.63
C GLU A 253 -4.83 11.86 10.12
N THR A 254 -5.81 11.35 10.87
CA THR A 254 -5.62 11.05 12.30
C THR A 254 -4.58 9.96 12.49
N VAL A 255 -4.66 8.89 11.72
CA VAL A 255 -3.64 7.82 11.70
C VAL A 255 -2.26 8.38 11.38
N LEU A 256 -2.14 9.17 10.31
CA LEU A 256 -0.87 9.74 9.90
C LEU A 256 -0.25 10.63 10.98
N ARG A 257 -1.05 11.46 11.66
CA ARG A 257 -0.59 12.30 12.79
C ARG A 257 -0.12 11.44 13.96
N ALA A 258 -0.86 10.39 14.30
CA ALA A 258 -0.51 9.47 15.38
C ALA A 258 0.84 8.78 15.12
N TYR A 259 0.99 8.16 13.95
CA TYR A 259 2.25 7.52 13.58
C TYR A 259 3.40 8.50 13.45
N ARG A 260 3.17 9.70 12.90
CA ARG A 260 4.24 10.72 12.80
C ARG A 260 4.72 11.14 14.17
N SER A 261 3.79 11.43 15.08
CA SER A 261 4.13 11.78 16.47
C SER A 261 4.91 10.66 17.17
N ALA A 262 4.46 9.42 17.03
CA ALA A 262 5.14 8.26 17.63
C ALA A 262 6.55 8.07 17.07
N ILE A 263 6.74 8.17 15.74
CA ILE A 263 8.06 8.11 15.10
C ILE A 263 8.98 9.21 15.63
N ASP A 264 8.52 10.46 15.68
CA ASP A 264 9.33 11.59 16.11
C ASP A 264 9.74 11.45 17.59
N ARG A 265 8.84 10.97 18.45
CA ARG A 265 9.12 10.72 19.89
C ARG A 265 10.14 9.60 20.06
N TRP A 266 9.98 8.50 19.31
CA TRP A 266 10.93 7.39 19.40
C TRP A 266 12.34 7.82 18.97
N PHE A 267 12.49 8.55 17.86
CA PHE A 267 13.79 9.04 17.42
C PHE A 267 14.40 10.10 18.34
N ALA A 268 13.57 10.85 19.08
CA ALA A 268 14.06 11.82 20.06
C ALA A 268 14.63 11.15 21.31
N ASP A 269 13.99 10.07 21.80
CA ASP A 269 14.41 9.33 23.00
C ASP A 269 13.93 7.87 22.91
N PRO A 270 14.71 6.97 22.28
CA PRO A 270 14.31 5.58 22.14
C PRO A 270 14.18 4.82 23.47
N ASP A 271 15.04 5.15 24.46
CA ASP A 271 15.06 4.46 25.75
C ASP A 271 13.93 4.92 26.69
N GLY A 272 13.47 6.15 26.53
CA GLY A 272 12.35 6.72 27.28
C GLY A 272 11.04 6.79 26.49
N TYR A 273 10.96 6.10 25.35
CA TYR A 273 9.73 6.11 24.55
C TYR A 273 8.57 5.45 25.30
N GLU A 274 7.46 6.17 25.37
CA GLU A 274 6.17 5.65 25.82
C GLU A 274 5.12 5.97 24.76
N LEU A 275 4.23 5.02 24.48
CA LEU A 275 3.11 5.22 23.56
C LEU A 275 2.19 6.33 24.13
N ASP A 276 1.72 7.19 23.26
CA ASP A 276 0.63 8.11 23.58
C ASP A 276 -0.72 7.39 23.37
N GLU A 277 -1.28 6.87 24.47
CA GLU A 277 -2.55 6.15 24.43
C GLU A 277 -3.70 6.99 23.83
N ARG A 278 -3.63 8.32 23.98
CA ARG A 278 -4.65 9.22 23.40
C ARG A 278 -4.67 9.15 21.88
N ALA A 279 -3.50 8.99 21.25
CA ALA A 279 -3.42 8.86 19.79
C ALA A 279 -4.10 7.56 19.31
N LEU A 280 -3.99 6.48 20.11
CA LEU A 280 -4.68 5.23 19.83
C LEU A 280 -6.19 5.37 20.06
N ASP A 281 -6.61 6.03 21.15
CA ASP A 281 -8.01 6.33 21.44
C ASP A 281 -8.68 7.15 20.32
N GLU A 282 -7.97 8.14 19.76
CA GLU A 282 -8.46 8.95 18.63
C GLU A 282 -8.68 8.10 17.37
N ILE A 283 -7.80 7.14 17.10
CA ILE A 283 -7.96 6.19 15.99
C ILE A 283 -9.18 5.30 16.25
N HIS A 284 -9.30 4.73 17.46
CA HIS A 284 -10.45 3.90 17.85
C HIS A 284 -11.78 4.63 17.75
N ALA A 285 -11.82 5.91 18.12
CA ALA A 285 -13.04 6.73 18.06
C ALA A 285 -13.57 6.92 16.62
N LEU A 286 -12.67 6.86 15.61
CA LEU A 286 -13.02 6.99 14.19
C LEU A 286 -13.13 5.63 13.48
N GLN A 287 -12.70 4.53 14.12
CA GLN A 287 -12.75 3.19 13.55
C GLN A 287 -14.21 2.75 13.37
N PRO A 288 -14.60 2.20 12.20
CA PRO A 288 -15.91 1.60 12.02
C PRO A 288 -16.18 0.51 13.09
N SER A 289 -17.35 0.54 13.72
CA SER A 289 -17.68 -0.35 14.84
C SER A 289 -17.78 -1.83 14.48
N ASP A 290 -17.86 -2.15 13.20
CA ASP A 290 -17.92 -3.50 12.65
C ASP A 290 -16.55 -4.01 12.14
N ARG A 291 -15.47 -3.27 12.41
CA ARG A 291 -14.10 -3.63 12.04
C ARG A 291 -13.16 -3.44 13.23
N GLU A 292 -12.43 -4.47 13.55
CA GLU A 292 -11.44 -4.43 14.64
C GLU A 292 -10.09 -3.89 14.14
N LEU A 293 -9.30 -3.33 15.07
CA LEU A 293 -7.88 -3.09 14.88
C LEU A 293 -7.10 -4.28 15.43
N SER A 294 -6.17 -4.81 14.65
CA SER A 294 -5.38 -5.99 15.01
C SER A 294 -3.89 -5.82 14.68
N PHE A 295 -3.07 -6.67 15.26
CA PHE A 295 -1.65 -6.76 14.86
C PHE A 295 -1.45 -7.57 13.56
N GLY A 296 -2.51 -8.00 12.89
CA GLY A 296 -2.41 -8.84 11.70
C GLY A 296 -1.66 -10.15 12.00
N PHE A 297 -0.58 -10.39 11.28
CA PHE A 297 0.28 -11.57 11.47
C PHE A 297 1.50 -11.31 12.36
N LEU A 298 1.72 -10.07 12.82
CA LEU A 298 2.98 -9.67 13.46
C LEU A 298 3.41 -10.59 14.62
N TYR A 299 2.45 -11.04 15.44
CA TYR A 299 2.70 -11.91 16.61
C TYR A 299 2.15 -13.33 16.45
N LYS A 300 1.75 -13.72 15.22
CA LYS A 300 1.27 -15.07 14.97
C LYS A 300 2.44 -16.02 14.70
N GLU A 301 2.41 -17.20 15.34
CA GLU A 301 3.31 -18.28 14.95
C GLU A 301 2.95 -18.76 13.54
N GLN A 302 3.95 -18.86 12.68
CA GLN A 302 3.77 -19.42 11.34
C GLN A 302 3.70 -20.95 11.45
N VAL A 303 2.57 -21.51 11.02
CA VAL A 303 2.38 -22.96 10.92
C VAL A 303 2.56 -23.34 9.44
N TYR A 304 3.71 -23.92 9.12
CA TYR A 304 4.04 -24.43 7.78
C TYR A 304 3.58 -25.88 7.60
#